data_4da40df680398d310e6e978b9c25ba1b
#
_entry.id   4da40df680398d310e6e978b9c25ba1b
#
_cell.length_a   1.000
_cell.length_b   1.000
_cell.length_c   1.000
_cell.angle_alpha   90.00
_cell.angle_beta   90.00
_cell.angle_gamma   90.00
#
_symmetry.space_group_name_H-M   'P 1'
#
loop_
_entity.id
_entity.type
_entity.pdbx_description
1 polymer ?
#
loop_
_entity_poly.entity_id
_entity_poly.type
_entity_poly.pdbx_seq_one_letter_code
_entity_poly.pdbx_strand_id
1 'polypeptide(L)'
;ITSIREAIIFIGLEYVTGLTIALETFYSLCVHTNAAFASAIDSMWEASLRRATIAKKIANQWPGCNEPHIAYIGSLLQDIGFIVHLYSEPEKYKRFLELCATGKFSENEIDARIFSITHEEVGATLLRLWNFPPSIIVAVEKHHSKISKDMFTLILQIATVLDEGNKNLYDEELNPIVEEWRTTLQLPHEQPSLER
;
A
#
# COMPACT_ATOMS: atom_id res chain seq x y z
N ILE A 1 0.47 -6.49 -24.10
CA ILE A 1 1.41 -5.33 -24.11
C ILE A 1 2.77 -5.90 -24.41
N THR A 2 3.30 -5.59 -25.58
CA THR A 2 4.56 -6.13 -26.09
C THR A 2 5.68 -5.08 -26.15
N SER A 3 5.37 -3.81 -25.88
CA SER A 3 6.34 -2.74 -25.89
C SER A 3 6.07 -1.70 -24.80
N ILE A 4 7.11 -0.97 -24.37
CA ILE A 4 7.01 0.19 -23.46
C ILE A 4 6.05 1.23 -24.04
N ARG A 5 6.08 1.45 -25.36
CA ARG A 5 5.20 2.39 -26.03
C ARG A 5 3.72 2.02 -25.89
N GLU A 6 3.39 0.74 -26.05
CA GLU A 6 2.02 0.25 -25.84
C GLU A 6 1.61 0.36 -24.38
N ALA A 7 2.54 0.09 -23.45
CA ALA A 7 2.30 0.27 -22.02
C ALA A 7 1.98 1.74 -21.70
N ILE A 8 2.75 2.68 -22.22
CA ILE A 8 2.52 4.13 -22.04
C ILE A 8 1.17 4.55 -22.62
N ILE A 9 0.80 4.06 -23.81
CA ILE A 9 -0.49 4.38 -24.44
C ILE A 9 -1.65 3.80 -23.63
N PHE A 10 -1.49 2.60 -23.09
CA PHE A 10 -2.53 1.89 -22.35
C PHE A 10 -2.71 2.44 -20.93
N ILE A 11 -1.63 2.78 -20.24
CA ILE A 11 -1.64 3.26 -18.85
C ILE A 11 -1.81 4.77 -18.79
N GLY A 12 -1.37 5.48 -19.81
CA GLY A 12 -1.29 6.94 -19.86
C GLY A 12 0.08 7.48 -19.43
N LEU A 13 0.55 8.52 -20.15
CA LEU A 13 1.87 9.10 -19.92
C LEU A 13 2.03 9.69 -18.51
N GLU A 14 0.99 10.33 -18.00
CA GLU A 14 1.00 10.94 -16.66
C GLU A 14 1.22 9.89 -15.56
N TYR A 15 0.56 8.74 -15.67
CA TYR A 15 0.74 7.63 -14.72
C TYR A 15 2.14 7.02 -14.79
N VAL A 16 2.65 6.80 -16.01
CA VAL A 16 4.00 6.26 -16.18
C VAL A 16 5.03 7.23 -15.62
N THR A 17 4.86 8.53 -15.86
CA THR A 17 5.74 9.58 -15.31
C THR A 17 5.68 9.58 -13.78
N GLY A 18 4.48 9.59 -13.19
CA GLY A 18 4.31 9.54 -11.75
C GLY A 18 4.92 8.30 -11.12
N LEU A 19 4.67 7.12 -11.71
CA LEU A 19 5.24 5.86 -11.25
C LEU A 19 6.78 5.86 -11.36
N THR A 20 7.32 6.41 -12.45
CA THR A 20 8.78 6.51 -12.64
C THR A 20 9.39 7.42 -11.57
N ILE A 21 8.78 8.58 -11.30
CA ILE A 21 9.24 9.50 -10.25
C ILE A 21 9.16 8.81 -8.88
N ALA A 22 8.06 8.10 -8.59
CA ALA A 22 7.90 7.36 -7.34
C ALA A 22 8.99 6.30 -7.17
N LEU A 23 9.24 5.49 -8.19
CA LEU A 23 10.27 4.44 -8.18
C LEU A 23 11.68 5.03 -8.08
N GLU A 24 11.97 6.12 -8.80
CA GLU A 24 13.28 6.79 -8.75
C GLU A 24 13.53 7.41 -7.38
N THR A 25 12.52 8.03 -6.80
CA THR A 25 12.59 8.58 -5.43
C THR A 25 12.83 7.46 -4.43
N PHE A 26 12.09 6.37 -4.54
CA PHE A 26 12.23 5.19 -3.72
C PHE A 26 13.66 4.62 -3.82
N TYR A 27 14.15 4.40 -5.04
CA TYR A 27 15.48 3.88 -5.30
C TYR A 27 16.58 4.81 -4.76
N SER A 28 16.47 6.11 -5.02
CA SER A 28 17.43 7.11 -4.55
C SER A 28 17.51 7.16 -3.02
N LEU A 29 16.38 7.03 -2.34
CA LEU A 29 16.32 6.97 -0.88
C LEU A 29 16.94 5.65 -0.35
N CYS A 30 16.68 4.53 -0.99
CA CYS A 30 17.28 3.23 -0.63
C CYS A 30 18.80 3.24 -0.72
N VAL A 31 19.37 3.83 -1.77
CA VAL A 31 20.83 3.87 -1.99
C VAL A 31 21.56 4.69 -0.91
N HIS A 32 20.90 5.71 -0.34
CA HIS A 32 21.49 6.59 0.67
C HIS A 32 21.11 6.22 2.11
N THR A 33 20.34 5.14 2.30
CA THR A 33 19.84 4.75 3.61
C THR A 33 20.86 3.89 4.36
N ASN A 34 20.91 4.07 5.69
CA ASN A 34 21.70 3.24 6.59
C ASN A 34 21.27 1.76 6.46
N ALA A 35 22.24 0.85 6.50
CA ALA A 35 22.01 -0.60 6.44
C ALA A 35 20.96 -1.10 7.46
N ALA A 36 20.78 -0.39 8.59
CA ALA A 36 19.77 -0.73 9.59
C ALA A 36 18.32 -0.62 9.06
N PHE A 37 18.07 0.22 8.06
CA PHE A 37 16.75 0.40 7.48
C PHE A 37 16.56 -0.31 6.14
N ALA A 38 17.62 -0.83 5.54
CA ALA A 38 17.55 -1.51 4.25
C ALA A 38 16.55 -2.67 4.27
N SER A 39 16.61 -3.52 5.30
CA SER A 39 15.68 -4.65 5.46
C SER A 39 14.22 -4.21 5.62
N ALA A 40 13.97 -3.09 6.33
CA ALA A 40 12.61 -2.57 6.47
C ALA A 40 12.05 -2.07 5.13
N ILE A 41 12.91 -1.39 4.33
CA ILE A 41 12.53 -0.92 3.00
C ILE A 41 12.25 -2.10 2.06
N ASP A 42 13.10 -3.13 2.06
CA ASP A 42 12.91 -4.32 1.23
C ASP A 42 11.60 -5.02 1.60
N SER A 43 11.33 -5.21 2.89
CA SER A 43 10.08 -5.83 3.37
C SER A 43 8.84 -5.03 2.98
N MET A 44 8.91 -3.69 3.09
CA MET A 44 7.81 -2.81 2.69
C MET A 44 7.57 -2.88 1.18
N TRP A 45 8.64 -2.90 0.37
CA TRP A 45 8.53 -3.03 -1.07
C TRP A 45 7.89 -4.35 -1.50
N GLU A 46 8.33 -5.47 -0.91
CA GLU A 46 7.74 -6.78 -1.16
C GLU A 46 6.26 -6.84 -0.79
N ALA A 47 5.87 -6.28 0.37
CA ALA A 47 4.48 -6.19 0.77
C ALA A 47 3.66 -5.34 -0.21
N SER A 48 4.18 -4.18 -0.62
CA SER A 48 3.52 -3.31 -1.61
C SER A 48 3.28 -4.04 -2.94
N LEU A 49 4.24 -4.81 -3.44
CA LEU A 49 4.09 -5.60 -4.66
C LEU A 49 3.04 -6.71 -4.53
N ARG A 50 3.03 -7.42 -3.39
CA ARG A 50 2.01 -8.48 -3.13
C ARG A 50 0.62 -7.87 -3.09
N ARG A 51 0.42 -6.82 -2.27
CA ARG A 51 -0.86 -6.10 -2.14
C ARG A 51 -1.34 -5.55 -3.47
N ALA A 52 -0.47 -4.90 -4.25
CA ALA A 52 -0.80 -4.39 -5.58
C ALA A 52 -1.27 -5.51 -6.53
N THR A 53 -0.62 -6.67 -6.47
CA THR A 53 -1.01 -7.83 -7.27
C THR A 53 -2.40 -8.35 -6.88
N ILE A 54 -2.70 -8.42 -5.58
CA ILE A 54 -4.01 -8.81 -5.06
C ILE A 54 -5.06 -7.76 -5.47
N ALA A 55 -4.80 -6.48 -5.25
CA ALA A 55 -5.68 -5.38 -5.62
C ALA A 55 -6.05 -5.40 -7.10
N LYS A 56 -5.08 -5.65 -7.99
CA LYS A 56 -5.33 -5.79 -9.43
C LYS A 56 -6.21 -6.99 -9.75
N LYS A 57 -6.02 -8.12 -9.08
CA LYS A 57 -6.87 -9.32 -9.27
C LYS A 57 -8.31 -9.04 -8.85
N ILE A 58 -8.51 -8.37 -7.72
CA ILE A 58 -9.83 -7.96 -7.25
C ILE A 58 -10.46 -7.01 -8.27
N ALA A 59 -9.76 -5.94 -8.66
CA ALA A 59 -10.24 -4.94 -9.59
C ALA A 59 -10.65 -5.51 -10.96
N ASN A 60 -9.90 -6.49 -11.47
CA ASN A 60 -10.23 -7.17 -12.74
C ASN A 60 -11.56 -7.97 -12.68
N GLN A 61 -11.98 -8.38 -11.49
CA GLN A 61 -13.21 -9.14 -11.27
C GLN A 61 -14.33 -8.28 -10.64
N TRP A 62 -14.01 -7.03 -10.31
CA TRP A 62 -14.97 -6.13 -9.67
C TRP A 62 -15.99 -5.62 -10.69
N PRO A 63 -17.30 -5.81 -10.47
CA PRO A 63 -18.32 -5.32 -11.37
C PRO A 63 -18.22 -3.79 -11.58
N GLY A 64 -18.08 -3.37 -12.85
CA GLY A 64 -18.00 -1.95 -13.21
C GLY A 64 -16.61 -1.31 -13.04
N CYS A 65 -15.60 -2.04 -12.64
CA CYS A 65 -14.23 -1.52 -12.63
C CYS A 65 -13.62 -1.57 -14.03
N ASN A 66 -13.49 -0.41 -14.67
CA ASN A 66 -12.88 -0.28 -15.99
C ASN A 66 -11.39 0.04 -15.96
N GLU A 67 -10.83 0.37 -14.78
CA GLU A 67 -9.46 0.84 -14.61
C GLU A 67 -8.71 0.06 -13.51
N PRO A 68 -8.50 -1.26 -13.68
CA PRO A 68 -7.85 -2.08 -12.65
C PRO A 68 -6.40 -1.67 -12.37
N HIS A 69 -5.77 -0.91 -13.26
CA HIS A 69 -4.43 -0.34 -13.05
C HIS A 69 -4.42 0.73 -11.94
N ILE A 70 -5.53 1.44 -11.69
CA ILE A 70 -5.67 2.39 -10.58
C ILE A 70 -5.53 1.67 -9.25
N ALA A 71 -6.23 0.55 -9.07
CA ALA A 71 -6.12 -0.25 -7.86
C ALA A 71 -4.69 -0.79 -7.67
N TYR A 72 -4.04 -1.24 -8.75
CA TYR A 72 -2.64 -1.70 -8.70
C TYR A 72 -1.70 -0.59 -8.22
N ILE A 73 -1.76 0.58 -8.86
CA ILE A 73 -0.86 1.71 -8.54
C ILE A 73 -1.17 2.25 -7.14
N GLY A 74 -2.45 2.42 -6.80
CA GLY A 74 -2.85 2.87 -5.47
C GLY A 74 -2.31 1.96 -4.37
N SER A 75 -2.47 0.65 -4.52
CA SER A 75 -1.97 -0.32 -3.55
C SER A 75 -0.43 -0.41 -3.52
N LEU A 76 0.24 -0.22 -4.66
CA LEU A 76 1.70 -0.17 -4.70
C LEU A 76 2.27 1.01 -3.92
N LEU A 77 1.54 2.13 -3.91
CA LEU A 77 1.99 3.40 -3.32
C LEU A 77 1.30 3.73 -1.97
N GLN A 78 0.41 2.87 -1.47
CA GLN A 78 -0.37 3.18 -0.27
C GLN A 78 0.50 3.51 0.95
N ASP A 79 1.64 2.83 1.09
CA ASP A 79 2.55 2.95 2.24
C ASP A 79 3.75 3.88 1.98
N ILE A 80 3.75 4.63 0.86
CA ILE A 80 4.88 5.48 0.47
C ILE A 80 5.22 6.55 1.51
N GLY A 81 4.24 6.94 2.34
CA GLY A 81 4.44 7.88 3.43
C GLY A 81 5.43 7.41 4.49
N PHE A 82 5.56 6.10 4.72
CA PHE A 82 6.55 5.55 5.64
C PHE A 82 7.99 5.82 5.18
N ILE A 83 8.22 5.93 3.88
CA ILE A 83 9.55 6.28 3.36
C ILE A 83 9.89 7.73 3.72
N VAL A 84 8.90 8.62 3.65
CA VAL A 84 9.09 10.01 4.07
C VAL A 84 9.39 10.07 5.57
N HIS A 85 8.67 9.31 6.40
CA HIS A 85 8.95 9.22 7.84
C HIS A 85 10.35 8.68 8.14
N LEU A 86 10.74 7.61 7.46
CA LEU A 86 12.07 7.02 7.58
C LEU A 86 13.17 8.06 7.30
N TYR A 87 12.98 8.87 6.27
CA TYR A 87 13.97 9.85 5.83
C TYR A 87 13.99 11.12 6.70
N SER A 88 12.79 11.62 7.03
CA SER A 88 12.66 12.90 7.76
C SER A 88 12.82 12.74 9.27
N GLU A 89 12.42 11.60 9.84
CA GLU A 89 12.40 11.35 11.28
C GLU A 89 12.95 9.94 11.63
N PRO A 90 14.23 9.63 11.28
CA PRO A 90 14.78 8.27 11.36
C PRO A 90 14.73 7.67 12.78
N GLU A 91 14.92 8.47 13.83
CA GLU A 91 14.85 8.00 15.21
C GLU A 91 13.42 7.63 15.62
N LYS A 92 12.42 8.38 15.18
CA LYS A 92 11.01 8.01 15.38
C LYS A 92 10.66 6.76 14.60
N TYR A 93 11.13 6.66 13.36
CA TYR A 93 10.90 5.47 12.53
C TYR A 93 11.53 4.21 13.13
N LYS A 94 12.73 4.31 13.71
CA LYS A 94 13.33 3.22 14.47
C LYS A 94 12.43 2.79 15.63
N ARG A 95 11.93 3.77 16.39
CA ARG A 95 11.00 3.50 17.50
C ARG A 95 9.71 2.86 17.03
N PHE A 96 9.18 3.28 15.88
CA PHE A 96 8.03 2.67 15.22
C PHE A 96 8.29 1.18 14.94
N LEU A 97 9.40 0.82 14.30
CA LEU A 97 9.76 -0.57 14.02
C LEU A 97 9.90 -1.41 15.30
N GLU A 98 10.52 -0.86 16.36
CA GLU A 98 10.64 -1.54 17.65
C GLU A 98 9.27 -1.87 18.26
N LEU A 99 8.31 -0.95 18.15
CA LEU A 99 6.95 -1.17 18.65
C LEU A 99 6.16 -2.16 17.79
N CYS A 100 6.28 -2.09 16.46
CA CYS A 100 5.69 -3.07 15.54
C CYS A 100 6.18 -4.50 15.86
N ALA A 101 7.46 -4.66 16.15
CA ALA A 101 8.05 -5.94 16.52
C ALA A 101 7.47 -6.54 17.82
N THR A 102 6.83 -5.74 18.67
CA THR A 102 6.18 -6.25 19.90
C THR A 102 4.88 -7.00 19.61
N GLY A 103 4.23 -6.75 18.48
CA GLY A 103 2.92 -7.29 18.12
C GLY A 103 1.76 -6.89 19.04
N LYS A 104 1.94 -5.87 19.91
CA LYS A 104 0.94 -5.44 20.89
C LYS A 104 -0.09 -4.46 20.32
N PHE A 105 0.25 -3.76 19.28
CA PHE A 105 -0.56 -2.74 18.66
C PHE A 105 -0.52 -2.92 17.14
N SER A 106 -1.54 -2.45 16.45
CA SER A 106 -1.51 -2.37 15.00
C SER A 106 -0.51 -1.33 14.52
N GLU A 107 -0.04 -1.51 13.29
CA GLU A 107 0.87 -0.58 12.64
C GLU A 107 0.31 0.84 12.62
N ASN A 108 -0.99 0.99 12.30
CA ASN A 108 -1.69 2.29 12.30
C ASN A 108 -1.79 2.93 13.68
N GLU A 109 -2.05 2.14 14.73
CA GLU A 109 -2.07 2.68 16.09
C GLU A 109 -0.70 3.20 16.51
N ILE A 110 0.37 2.53 16.08
CA ILE A 110 1.75 2.94 16.37
C ILE A 110 2.08 4.18 15.56
N ASP A 111 1.75 4.19 14.27
CA ASP A 111 1.94 5.33 13.38
C ASP A 111 1.32 6.60 13.96
N ALA A 112 0.03 6.57 14.27
CA ALA A 112 -0.70 7.70 14.86
C ALA A 112 -0.16 8.17 16.24
N ARG A 113 0.56 7.30 16.97
CA ARG A 113 1.16 7.65 18.27
C ARG A 113 2.54 8.26 18.15
N ILE A 114 3.31 7.87 17.14
CA ILE A 114 4.71 8.26 16.97
C ILE A 114 4.85 9.50 16.09
N PHE A 115 4.08 9.54 15.00
CA PHE A 115 4.16 10.63 14.03
C PHE A 115 3.00 11.61 14.22
N SER A 116 3.29 12.89 13.98
CA SER A 116 2.27 13.94 14.09
C SER A 116 1.30 13.95 12.91
N ILE A 117 1.71 13.36 11.80
CA ILE A 117 0.95 13.19 10.56
C ILE A 117 1.12 11.74 10.16
N THR A 118 0.06 11.05 9.84
CA THR A 118 0.11 9.62 9.53
C THR A 118 0.71 9.36 8.15
N HIS A 119 1.17 8.11 7.91
CA HIS A 119 1.75 7.76 6.61
C HIS A 119 0.74 7.92 5.46
N GLU A 120 -0.57 7.72 5.70
CA GLU A 120 -1.61 7.92 4.69
C GLU A 120 -1.71 9.40 4.28
N GLU A 121 -1.68 10.30 5.26
CA GLU A 121 -1.74 11.76 5.00
C GLU A 121 -0.48 12.24 4.29
N VAL A 122 0.69 11.75 4.69
CA VAL A 122 1.98 12.07 4.05
C VAL A 122 2.02 11.51 2.63
N GLY A 123 1.65 10.24 2.45
CA GLY A 123 1.59 9.59 1.15
C GLY A 123 0.63 10.30 0.19
N ALA A 124 -0.58 10.61 0.65
CA ALA A 124 -1.56 11.35 -0.16
C ALA A 124 -1.04 12.74 -0.55
N THR A 125 -0.35 13.44 0.36
CA THR A 125 0.25 14.75 0.08
C THR A 125 1.33 14.64 -0.98
N LEU A 126 2.19 13.63 -0.89
CA LEU A 126 3.23 13.37 -1.88
C LEU A 126 2.63 13.08 -3.26
N LEU A 127 1.59 12.24 -3.31
CA LEU A 127 0.90 11.92 -4.57
C LEU A 127 0.18 13.13 -5.18
N ARG A 128 -0.35 14.06 -4.35
CA ARG A 128 -0.87 15.35 -4.84
C ARG A 128 0.22 16.20 -5.48
N LEU A 129 1.40 16.28 -4.87
CA LEU A 129 2.54 17.01 -5.44
C LEU A 129 3.02 16.41 -6.77
N TRP A 130 2.88 15.11 -6.95
CA TRP A 130 3.22 14.40 -8.18
C TRP A 130 2.08 14.35 -9.20
N ASN A 131 0.98 15.07 -8.98
CA ASN A 131 -0.20 15.11 -9.84
C ASN A 131 -0.81 13.74 -10.17
N PHE A 132 -0.81 12.83 -9.18
CA PHE A 132 -1.54 11.57 -9.32
C PHE A 132 -3.05 11.82 -9.41
N PRO A 133 -3.82 10.90 -10.04
CA PRO A 133 -5.26 11.00 -10.11
C PRO A 133 -5.92 11.05 -8.74
N PRO A 134 -7.01 11.84 -8.60
CA PRO A 134 -7.75 11.94 -7.34
C PRO A 134 -8.20 10.59 -6.78
N SER A 135 -8.55 9.64 -7.63
CA SER A 135 -8.95 8.28 -7.21
C SER A 135 -7.83 7.54 -6.47
N ILE A 136 -6.58 7.66 -6.95
CA ILE A 136 -5.41 7.07 -6.28
C ILE A 136 -5.14 7.81 -4.97
N ILE A 137 -5.16 9.15 -4.99
CA ILE A 137 -4.89 9.97 -3.81
C ILE A 137 -5.88 9.64 -2.69
N VAL A 138 -7.18 9.60 -3.02
CA VAL A 138 -8.25 9.29 -2.04
C VAL A 138 -8.10 7.86 -1.50
N ALA A 139 -7.80 6.90 -2.37
CA ALA A 139 -7.61 5.53 -1.96
C ALA A 139 -6.43 5.40 -0.97
N VAL A 140 -5.29 6.04 -1.26
CA VAL A 140 -4.12 6.06 -0.38
C VAL A 140 -4.42 6.79 0.93
N GLU A 141 -5.09 7.95 0.90
CA GLU A 141 -5.42 8.73 2.09
C GLU A 141 -6.36 8.00 3.05
N LYS A 142 -7.15 7.05 2.55
CA LYS A 142 -8.23 6.41 3.32
C LYS A 142 -8.10 4.89 3.47
N HIS A 143 -6.98 4.30 3.06
CA HIS A 143 -6.87 2.84 3.05
C HIS A 143 -6.93 2.19 4.46
N HIS A 144 -6.67 2.96 5.52
CA HIS A 144 -6.86 2.56 6.91
C HIS A 144 -8.08 3.18 7.59
N SER A 145 -8.89 3.94 6.88
CA SER A 145 -10.15 4.46 7.41
C SER A 145 -11.16 3.33 7.66
N LYS A 146 -12.32 3.66 8.23
CA LYS A 146 -13.46 2.73 8.27
C LYS A 146 -13.79 2.25 6.86
N ILE A 147 -14.51 1.13 6.76
CA ILE A 147 -14.91 0.54 5.47
C ILE A 147 -15.43 1.62 4.51
N SER A 148 -14.82 1.68 3.34
CA SER A 148 -15.10 2.72 2.37
C SER A 148 -16.21 2.31 1.41
N LYS A 149 -17.00 3.32 0.98
CA LYS A 149 -17.93 3.17 -0.16
C LYS A 149 -17.26 3.48 -1.49
N ASP A 150 -16.06 4.07 -1.46
CA ASP A 150 -15.26 4.27 -2.66
C ASP A 150 -14.63 2.96 -3.09
N MET A 151 -14.84 2.58 -4.35
CA MET A 151 -14.43 1.29 -4.89
C MET A 151 -12.92 1.05 -4.75
N PHE A 152 -12.09 2.02 -5.15
CA PHE A 152 -10.65 1.82 -5.11
C PHE A 152 -10.11 1.75 -3.68
N THR A 153 -10.61 2.60 -2.79
CA THR A 153 -10.27 2.53 -1.36
C THR A 153 -10.65 1.17 -0.77
N LEU A 154 -11.86 0.67 -1.06
CA LEU A 154 -12.31 -0.63 -0.57
C LEU A 154 -11.45 -1.78 -1.13
N ILE A 155 -11.05 -1.72 -2.39
CA ILE A 155 -10.16 -2.70 -3.00
C ILE A 155 -8.80 -2.71 -2.27
N LEU A 156 -8.23 -1.55 -1.94
CA LEU A 156 -6.99 -1.46 -1.18
C LEU A 156 -7.15 -2.06 0.21
N GLN A 157 -8.24 -1.73 0.91
CA GLN A 157 -8.56 -2.30 2.23
C GLN A 157 -8.63 -3.82 2.19
N ILE A 158 -9.36 -4.39 1.25
CA ILE A 158 -9.46 -5.85 1.07
C ILE A 158 -8.10 -6.47 0.75
N ALA A 159 -7.33 -5.85 -0.16
CA ALA A 159 -6.01 -6.37 -0.56
C ALA A 159 -5.03 -6.40 0.61
N THR A 160 -5.05 -5.37 1.46
CA THR A 160 -4.22 -5.29 2.67
C THR A 160 -4.54 -6.42 3.63
N VAL A 161 -5.84 -6.63 3.93
CA VAL A 161 -6.27 -7.73 4.82
C VAL A 161 -5.91 -9.10 4.27
N LEU A 162 -6.07 -9.30 2.96
CA LEU A 162 -5.72 -10.57 2.31
C LEU A 162 -4.22 -10.85 2.32
N ASP A 163 -3.37 -9.81 2.25
CA ASP A 163 -1.90 -9.95 2.33
C ASP A 163 -1.41 -10.21 3.76
N GLU A 164 -1.95 -9.50 4.75
CA GLU A 164 -1.50 -9.58 6.14
C GLU A 164 -2.05 -10.77 6.91
N GLY A 165 -3.06 -11.42 6.37
CA GLY A 165 -3.84 -12.43 7.10
C GLY A 165 -4.72 -11.79 8.17
N ASN A 166 -5.63 -12.57 8.77
CA ASN A 166 -6.63 -12.11 9.75
C ASN A 166 -6.01 -11.73 11.12
N LYS A 167 -5.04 -10.83 11.14
CA LYS A 167 -4.44 -10.32 12.39
C LYS A 167 -5.24 -9.13 12.92
N ASN A 168 -6.42 -9.39 13.44
CA ASN A 168 -7.17 -8.52 14.38
C ASN A 168 -7.36 -7.03 14.05
N LEU A 169 -7.33 -6.59 12.80
CA LEU A 169 -7.15 -5.18 12.46
C LEU A 169 -8.32 -4.51 11.76
N TYR A 170 -9.38 -5.24 11.41
CA TYR A 170 -10.40 -4.70 10.54
C TYR A 170 -11.80 -4.80 11.14
N ASP A 171 -12.58 -3.80 10.75
CA ASP A 171 -13.99 -3.65 11.07
C ASP A 171 -14.74 -4.99 10.83
N GLU A 172 -15.58 -5.40 11.76
CA GLU A 172 -16.42 -6.59 11.66
C GLU A 172 -17.22 -6.61 10.33
N GLU A 173 -17.52 -5.42 9.77
CA GLU A 173 -18.20 -5.27 8.49
C GLU A 173 -17.31 -5.65 7.27
N LEU A 174 -15.99 -5.50 7.38
CA LEU A 174 -15.08 -5.82 6.28
C LEU A 174 -14.77 -7.31 6.17
N ASN A 175 -14.76 -8.04 7.29
CA ASN A 175 -14.39 -9.46 7.33
C ASN A 175 -15.21 -10.35 6.36
N PRO A 176 -16.54 -10.25 6.26
CA PRO A 176 -17.32 -11.05 5.31
C PRO A 176 -16.92 -10.79 3.86
N ILE A 177 -16.64 -9.54 3.51
CA ILE A 177 -16.22 -9.14 2.17
C ILE A 177 -14.84 -9.72 1.85
N VAL A 178 -13.92 -9.69 2.81
CA VAL A 178 -12.57 -10.26 2.66
C VAL A 178 -12.63 -11.76 2.43
N GLU A 179 -13.46 -12.49 3.18
CA GLU A 179 -13.60 -13.94 3.00
C GLU A 179 -14.24 -14.33 1.67
N GLU A 180 -15.20 -13.53 1.17
CA GLU A 180 -15.75 -13.70 -0.17
C GLU A 180 -14.64 -13.56 -1.23
N TRP A 181 -13.79 -12.50 -1.13
CA TRP A 181 -12.69 -12.30 -2.05
C TRP A 181 -11.58 -13.33 -1.88
N ARG A 182 -11.29 -13.78 -0.67
CA ARG A 182 -10.33 -14.87 -0.42
C ARG A 182 -10.75 -16.14 -1.18
N THR A 183 -12.02 -16.50 -1.09
CA THR A 183 -12.59 -17.65 -1.78
C THR A 183 -12.55 -17.45 -3.31
N THR A 184 -12.97 -16.29 -3.78
CA THR A 184 -13.00 -15.95 -5.21
C THR A 184 -11.63 -16.01 -5.86
N LEU A 185 -10.60 -15.55 -5.18
CA LEU A 185 -9.21 -15.54 -5.65
C LEU A 185 -8.46 -16.84 -5.35
N GLN A 186 -9.10 -17.82 -4.68
CA GLN A 186 -8.50 -19.09 -4.27
C GLN A 186 -7.21 -18.91 -3.44
N LEU A 187 -7.22 -17.92 -2.55
CA LEU A 187 -6.08 -17.65 -1.67
C LEU A 187 -6.13 -18.56 -0.44
N PRO A 188 -4.97 -19.01 0.10
CA PRO A 188 -4.92 -19.79 1.31
C PRO A 188 -5.46 -18.99 2.51
N HIS A 189 -6.12 -19.70 3.45
CA HIS A 189 -6.65 -19.07 4.67
C HIS A 189 -5.55 -18.62 5.66
N GLU A 190 -4.36 -19.21 5.56
CA GLU A 190 -3.18 -18.80 6.32
C GLU A 190 -2.01 -18.60 5.36
N GLN A 191 -1.36 -17.48 5.46
CA GLN A 191 -0.02 -17.38 4.88
C GLN A 191 0.92 -18.15 5.83
N PRO A 192 1.82 -19.00 5.29
CA PRO A 192 2.84 -19.60 6.13
C PRO A 192 3.64 -18.43 6.75
N SER A 193 3.73 -18.46 8.08
CA SER A 193 4.62 -17.58 8.83
C SER A 193 6.00 -17.69 8.17
N LEU A 194 6.46 -16.60 7.55
CA LEU A 194 7.87 -16.49 7.21
C LEU A 194 8.61 -16.56 8.55
N GLU A 195 9.15 -17.73 8.83
CA GLU A 195 10.08 -17.89 9.94
C GLU A 195 11.20 -16.88 9.73
N ARG A 196 11.32 -15.96 10.68
CA ARG A 196 12.32 -14.87 10.71
C ARG A 196 13.62 -15.41 11.26
#